data_783e39118cbb7d38e0a1f2b068f3e5c4
#
_entry.id   783e39118cbb7d38e0a1f2b068f3e5c4
#
_cell.length_a   1.000
_cell.length_b   1.000
_cell.length_c   1.000
_cell.angle_alpha   90.00
_cell.angle_beta   90.00
_cell.angle_gamma   90.00
#
_symmetry.space_group_name_H-M   'P 1'
#
loop_
_entity.id
_entity.type
_entity.pdbx_description
1 polymer ?
#
loop_
_entity_poly.entity_id
_entity_poly.type
_entity_poly.pdbx_seq_one_letter_code
_entity_poly.pdbx_strand_id
1 'polypeptide(L)'
;MPANERRWQTGTLVFDQVGVFFVRRLRRLRRFFKSMNYEISRKVIGCAMKVHREMGCGFLERVYENALSIELRRKGVDFERQVSLRVHYNGEPVGHYIADIIVGNELLLELKALQSITGPCKSQLLNYLKASGLPAGLILNFGSKSLEFKRMAKTQ
;
A
#
# COMPACT_ATOMS: atom_id res chain seq x y z
N MET A 1 15.14 19.62 46.32
CA MET A 1 13.99 19.25 45.47
C MET A 1 14.19 17.81 45.01
N PRO A 2 13.40 16.85 45.48
CA PRO A 2 13.63 15.46 45.10
C PRO A 2 12.97 15.12 43.75
N ALA A 3 13.75 14.46 42.90
CA ALA A 3 13.33 13.86 41.68
C ALA A 3 12.33 12.74 41.97
N ASN A 4 11.21 12.76 41.25
CA ASN A 4 10.15 11.79 41.40
C ASN A 4 10.44 10.57 40.48
N GLU A 5 11.10 9.55 41.05
CA GLU A 5 11.26 8.24 40.46
C GLU A 5 9.91 7.54 40.35
N ARG A 6 9.32 7.47 39.15
CA ARG A 6 8.19 6.56 38.90
C ARG A 6 8.69 5.16 38.59
N ARG A 7 8.69 4.37 39.63
CA ARG A 7 8.90 2.93 39.66
C ARG A 7 7.82 2.22 38.83
N TRP A 8 8.21 1.57 37.76
CA TRP A 8 7.34 0.67 37.02
C TRP A 8 7.13 -0.63 37.81
N GLN A 9 5.99 -0.78 38.45
CA GLN A 9 5.59 -2.05 39.03
C GLN A 9 4.82 -2.87 37.99
N THR A 10 5.28 -4.09 37.80
CA THR A 10 4.69 -5.17 37.03
C THR A 10 3.31 -5.55 37.54
N GLY A 11 2.35 -5.70 36.65
CA GLY A 11 1.24 -6.58 36.86
C GLY A 11 -0.10 -5.94 37.12
N THR A 12 -1.05 -6.42 36.36
CA THR A 12 -2.49 -6.31 36.44
C THR A 12 -3.07 -5.07 35.74
N LEU A 13 -3.37 -5.27 34.44
CA LEU A 13 -4.27 -4.39 33.70
C LEU A 13 -5.66 -4.46 34.32
N VAL A 14 -5.99 -3.50 35.15
CA VAL A 14 -7.37 -3.24 35.53
C VAL A 14 -8.05 -2.64 34.29
N PHE A 15 -8.77 -3.44 33.54
CA PHE A 15 -9.59 -2.99 32.45
C PHE A 15 -10.85 -2.31 33.01
N ASP A 16 -10.77 -1.00 33.18
CA ASP A 16 -11.94 -0.14 33.36
C ASP A 16 -12.82 -0.25 32.09
N GLN A 17 -14.14 -0.17 32.26
CA GLN A 17 -15.12 -0.33 31.17
C GLN A 17 -14.85 0.58 29.95
N VAL A 18 -14.16 1.70 30.17
CA VAL A 18 -13.70 2.63 29.13
C VAL A 18 -12.65 2.00 28.21
N GLY A 19 -11.73 1.19 28.76
CA GLY A 19 -10.69 0.52 27.98
C GLY A 19 -11.25 -0.54 27.00
N VAL A 20 -12.29 -1.27 27.41
CA VAL A 20 -12.95 -2.27 26.53
C VAL A 20 -13.68 -1.60 25.36
N PHE A 21 -14.31 -0.45 25.57
CA PHE A 21 -14.97 0.33 24.53
C PHE A 21 -13.95 0.89 23.51
N PHE A 22 -12.83 1.38 23.97
CA PHE A 22 -11.76 1.92 23.12
C PHE A 22 -11.13 0.84 22.25
N VAL A 23 -10.81 -0.33 22.81
CA VAL A 23 -10.24 -1.47 22.08
C VAL A 23 -11.25 -2.04 21.05
N ARG A 24 -12.54 -2.12 21.37
CA ARG A 24 -13.60 -2.53 20.43
C ARG A 24 -13.74 -1.54 19.28
N ARG A 25 -13.69 -0.23 19.55
CA ARG A 25 -13.73 0.83 18.54
C ARG A 25 -12.52 0.76 17.60
N LEU A 26 -11.31 0.53 18.13
CA LEU A 26 -10.11 0.35 17.33
C LEU A 26 -10.17 -0.91 16.45
N ARG A 27 -10.67 -2.04 16.97
CA ARG A 27 -10.86 -3.26 16.17
C ARG A 27 -11.87 -3.07 15.05
N ARG A 28 -12.96 -2.33 15.30
CA ARG A 28 -13.98 -2.01 14.28
C ARG A 28 -13.41 -1.09 13.20
N LEU A 29 -12.64 -0.07 13.57
CA LEU A 29 -11.93 0.80 12.65
C LEU A 29 -10.90 0.02 11.82
N ARG A 30 -10.10 -0.85 12.42
CA ARG A 30 -9.15 -1.71 11.69
C ARG A 30 -9.86 -2.62 10.68
N ARG A 31 -11.02 -3.20 11.01
CA ARG A 31 -11.82 -3.99 10.08
C ARG A 31 -12.38 -3.13 8.95
N PHE A 32 -12.85 -1.93 9.24
CA PHE A 32 -13.37 -0.97 8.28
C PHE A 32 -12.28 -0.53 7.29
N PHE A 33 -11.10 -0.12 7.77
CA PHE A 33 -9.96 0.21 6.91
C PHE A 33 -9.46 -1.00 6.10
N LYS A 34 -9.44 -2.19 6.67
CA LYS A 34 -9.09 -3.41 5.94
C LYS A 34 -10.11 -3.71 4.83
N SER A 35 -11.40 -3.50 5.09
CA SER A 35 -12.47 -3.67 4.10
C SER A 35 -12.37 -2.63 2.98
N MET A 36 -12.16 -1.34 3.30
CA MET A 36 -11.95 -0.27 2.32
C MET A 36 -10.74 -0.53 1.41
N ASN A 37 -9.61 -0.93 1.99
CA ASN A 37 -8.42 -1.31 1.23
C ASN A 37 -8.66 -2.48 0.27
N TYR A 38 -9.56 -3.39 0.62
CA TYR A 38 -9.93 -4.51 -0.25
C TYR A 38 -10.80 -4.04 -1.42
N GLU A 39 -11.74 -3.14 -1.18
CA GLU A 39 -12.61 -2.51 -2.18
C GLU A 39 -11.81 -1.71 -3.20
N ILE A 40 -10.89 -0.86 -2.74
CA ILE A 40 -10.00 -0.08 -3.59
C ILE A 40 -9.13 -1.02 -4.44
N SER A 41 -8.53 -2.05 -3.82
CA SER A 41 -7.73 -3.04 -4.56
C SER A 41 -8.54 -3.73 -5.66
N ARG A 42 -9.79 -4.10 -5.39
CA ARG A 42 -10.68 -4.72 -6.40
C ARG A 42 -10.99 -3.78 -7.56
N LYS A 43 -11.27 -2.51 -7.27
CA LYS A 43 -11.51 -1.49 -8.32
C LYS A 43 -10.28 -1.30 -9.21
N VAL A 44 -9.10 -1.18 -8.60
CA VAL A 44 -7.83 -1.05 -9.31
C VAL A 44 -7.53 -2.26 -10.18
N ILE A 45 -7.67 -3.48 -9.63
CA ILE A 45 -7.47 -4.73 -10.39
C ILE A 45 -8.44 -4.79 -11.56
N GLY A 46 -9.70 -4.42 -11.38
CA GLY A 46 -10.69 -4.35 -12.45
C GLY A 46 -10.29 -3.39 -13.58
N CYS A 47 -9.76 -2.21 -13.24
CA CYS A 47 -9.20 -1.26 -14.21
C CYS A 47 -7.99 -1.85 -14.94
N ALA A 48 -7.06 -2.47 -14.20
CA ALA A 48 -5.87 -3.09 -14.77
C ALA A 48 -6.20 -4.27 -15.70
N MET A 49 -7.17 -5.11 -15.33
CA MET A 49 -7.68 -6.20 -16.18
C MET A 49 -8.27 -5.67 -17.49
N LYS A 50 -9.00 -4.55 -17.43
CA LYS A 50 -9.53 -3.91 -18.63
C LYS A 50 -8.42 -3.42 -19.54
N VAL A 51 -7.43 -2.70 -18.99
CA VAL A 51 -6.26 -2.22 -19.73
C VAL A 51 -5.52 -3.40 -20.38
N HIS A 52 -5.23 -4.46 -19.61
CA HIS A 52 -4.52 -5.63 -20.13
C HIS A 52 -5.30 -6.34 -21.25
N ARG A 53 -6.63 -6.48 -21.12
CA ARG A 53 -7.48 -7.10 -22.14
C ARG A 53 -7.51 -6.30 -23.44
N GLU A 54 -7.51 -4.96 -23.35
CA GLU A 54 -7.59 -4.09 -24.54
C GLU A 54 -6.23 -3.89 -25.22
N MET A 55 -5.15 -3.85 -24.45
CA MET A 55 -3.81 -3.55 -24.99
C MET A 55 -2.93 -4.79 -25.16
N GLY A 56 -3.18 -5.87 -24.43
CA GLY A 56 -2.30 -7.04 -24.39
C GLY A 56 -0.99 -6.79 -23.64
N CYS A 57 -0.04 -7.71 -23.82
CA CYS A 57 1.34 -7.55 -23.30
C CYS A 57 2.28 -7.02 -24.38
N GLY A 58 3.48 -6.51 -23.97
CA GLY A 58 4.54 -6.10 -24.89
C GLY A 58 4.88 -4.61 -24.89
N PHE A 59 4.08 -3.78 -24.22
CA PHE A 59 4.41 -2.37 -24.04
C PHE A 59 5.30 -2.15 -22.82
N LEU A 60 5.93 -0.97 -22.74
CA LEU A 60 6.72 -0.54 -21.59
C LEU A 60 5.80 -0.19 -20.40
N GLU A 61 6.29 -0.31 -19.18
CA GLU A 61 5.57 -0.01 -17.94
C GLU A 61 4.87 1.36 -17.97
N ARG A 62 5.56 2.38 -18.50
CA ARG A 62 5.02 3.75 -18.62
C ARG A 62 3.74 3.83 -19.46
N VAL A 63 3.61 3.00 -20.47
CA VAL A 63 2.42 2.95 -21.34
C VAL A 63 1.24 2.39 -20.55
N TYR A 64 1.45 1.32 -19.79
CA TYR A 64 0.42 0.76 -18.92
C TYR A 64 0.05 1.70 -17.77
N GLU A 65 1.01 2.42 -17.19
CA GLU A 65 0.75 3.45 -16.18
C GLU A 65 -0.18 4.54 -16.72
N ASN A 66 0.07 5.02 -17.94
CA ASN A 66 -0.78 6.01 -18.59
C ASN A 66 -2.20 5.47 -18.85
N ALA A 67 -2.30 4.25 -19.38
CA ALA A 67 -3.59 3.63 -19.66
C ALA A 67 -4.39 3.35 -18.38
N LEU A 68 -3.73 2.82 -17.33
CA LEU A 68 -4.35 2.58 -16.04
C LEU A 68 -4.86 3.89 -15.41
N SER A 69 -4.09 4.97 -15.53
CA SER A 69 -4.47 6.29 -15.02
C SER A 69 -5.74 6.82 -15.68
N ILE A 70 -5.95 6.52 -16.97
CA ILE A 70 -7.19 6.86 -17.68
C ILE A 70 -8.37 6.08 -17.10
N GLU A 71 -8.23 4.78 -16.90
CA GLU A 71 -9.30 3.94 -16.37
C GLU A 71 -9.63 4.27 -14.90
N LEU A 72 -8.63 4.57 -14.07
CA LEU A 72 -8.84 5.01 -12.68
C LEU A 72 -9.65 6.32 -12.63
N ARG A 73 -9.30 7.32 -13.47
CA ARG A 73 -10.07 8.58 -13.56
C ARG A 73 -11.51 8.34 -14.00
N ARG A 74 -11.73 7.48 -15.01
CA ARG A 74 -13.07 7.13 -15.48
C ARG A 74 -13.92 6.44 -14.41
N LYS A 75 -13.28 5.76 -13.46
CA LYS A 75 -13.94 5.12 -12.31
C LYS A 75 -14.07 6.01 -11.08
N GLY A 76 -13.67 7.28 -11.18
CA GLY A 76 -13.71 8.22 -10.06
C GLY A 76 -12.81 7.81 -8.90
N VAL A 77 -11.70 7.12 -9.20
CA VAL A 77 -10.69 6.75 -8.21
C VAL A 77 -9.69 7.87 -8.10
N ASP A 78 -9.50 8.38 -6.89
CA ASP A 78 -8.51 9.41 -6.60
C ASP A 78 -7.11 8.78 -6.48
N PHE A 79 -6.11 9.36 -7.15
CA PHE A 79 -4.75 8.84 -7.17
C PHE A 79 -3.71 9.91 -7.53
N GLU A 80 -2.49 9.67 -7.09
CA GLU A 80 -1.30 10.43 -7.46
C GLU A 80 -0.30 9.53 -8.20
N ARG A 81 0.49 10.11 -9.10
CA ARG A 81 1.47 9.40 -9.92
C ARG A 81 2.89 9.84 -9.58
N GLN A 82 3.85 8.90 -9.76
CA GLN A 82 5.28 9.19 -9.61
C GLN A 82 5.58 9.89 -8.28
N VAL A 83 5.04 9.29 -7.19
CA VAL A 83 5.11 9.89 -5.86
C VAL A 83 6.48 9.65 -5.23
N SER A 84 7.13 10.73 -4.82
CA SER A 84 8.43 10.71 -4.15
C SER A 84 8.31 10.16 -2.73
N LEU A 85 9.10 9.14 -2.41
CA LEU A 85 9.18 8.50 -1.10
C LEU A 85 10.60 8.68 -0.55
N ARG A 86 10.74 9.39 0.56
CA ARG A 86 12.03 9.60 1.23
C ARG A 86 12.24 8.55 2.33
N VAL A 87 13.42 7.97 2.34
CA VAL A 87 13.86 7.07 3.42
C VAL A 87 14.76 7.85 4.38
N HIS A 88 14.49 7.76 5.68
CA HIS A 88 15.26 8.45 6.71
C HIS A 88 15.93 7.43 7.65
N TYR A 89 17.12 7.80 8.14
CA TYR A 89 17.84 7.13 9.20
C TYR A 89 18.29 8.16 10.21
N ASN A 90 17.93 8.00 11.47
CA ASN A 90 18.18 8.97 12.54
C ASN A 90 17.77 10.43 12.19
N GLY A 91 16.66 10.59 11.46
CA GLY A 91 16.14 11.89 11.03
C GLY A 91 16.75 12.43 9.73
N GLU A 92 17.84 11.85 9.23
CA GLU A 92 18.52 12.28 8.01
C GLU A 92 18.03 11.49 6.79
N PRO A 93 17.84 12.14 5.62
CA PRO A 93 17.46 11.45 4.39
C PRO A 93 18.63 10.60 3.86
N VAL A 94 18.41 9.29 3.73
CA VAL A 94 19.43 8.31 3.27
C VAL A 94 19.06 7.63 1.96
N GLY A 95 17.87 7.87 1.44
CA GLY A 95 17.42 7.27 0.20
C GLY A 95 16.15 7.93 -0.34
N HIS A 96 15.92 7.69 -1.64
CA HIS A 96 14.80 8.24 -2.37
C HIS A 96 14.24 7.19 -3.32
N TYR A 97 12.94 6.95 -3.26
CA TYR A 97 12.19 6.09 -4.16
C TYR A 97 11.10 6.88 -4.86
N ILE A 98 10.60 6.35 -5.96
CA ILE A 98 9.45 6.89 -6.68
C ILE A 98 8.45 5.74 -6.84
N ALA A 99 7.27 5.90 -6.24
CA ALA A 99 6.17 4.97 -6.42
C ALA A 99 5.39 5.32 -7.69
N ASP A 100 5.01 4.33 -8.49
CA ASP A 100 4.32 4.57 -9.75
C ASP A 100 2.97 5.27 -9.52
N ILE A 101 2.12 4.72 -8.67
CA ILE A 101 0.81 5.29 -8.34
C ILE A 101 0.50 5.04 -6.86
N ILE A 102 -0.07 6.04 -6.20
CA ILE A 102 -0.69 5.91 -4.87
C ILE A 102 -2.18 6.25 -5.01
N VAL A 103 -3.03 5.35 -4.53
CA VAL A 103 -4.49 5.48 -4.60
C VAL A 103 -5.04 5.79 -3.21
N GLY A 104 -5.72 6.92 -3.07
CA GLY A 104 -6.47 7.33 -1.87
C GLY A 104 -5.64 7.36 -0.58
N ASN A 105 -4.33 7.56 -0.65
CA ASN A 105 -3.39 7.46 0.48
C ASN A 105 -3.45 6.11 1.25
N GLU A 106 -3.93 5.05 0.60
CA GLU A 106 -4.15 3.75 1.22
C GLU A 106 -3.48 2.59 0.50
N LEU A 107 -3.30 2.70 -0.82
CA LEU A 107 -2.81 1.61 -1.67
C LEU A 107 -1.71 2.10 -2.60
N LEU A 108 -0.51 1.53 -2.46
CA LEU A 108 0.60 1.76 -3.38
C LEU A 108 0.54 0.77 -4.53
N LEU A 109 0.62 1.25 -5.77
CA LEU A 109 0.70 0.42 -6.97
C LEU A 109 2.12 0.46 -7.52
N GLU A 110 2.62 -0.72 -7.84
CA GLU A 110 3.88 -0.95 -8.56
C GLU A 110 3.56 -1.67 -9.86
N LEU A 111 3.88 -1.05 -10.99
CA LEU A 111 3.61 -1.62 -12.30
C LEU A 111 4.84 -2.34 -12.83
N LYS A 112 4.63 -3.45 -13.51
CA LYS A 112 5.68 -4.27 -14.13
C LYS A 112 5.24 -4.73 -15.52
N ALA A 113 6.22 -4.91 -16.40
CA ALA A 113 6.05 -5.50 -17.73
C ALA A 113 7.03 -6.67 -17.91
N LEU A 114 6.97 -7.64 -17.01
CA LEU A 114 7.85 -8.80 -16.91
C LEU A 114 7.10 -10.08 -17.27
N GLN A 115 7.84 -11.17 -17.53
CA GLN A 115 7.24 -12.49 -17.74
C GLN A 115 6.49 -12.99 -16.50
N SER A 116 6.97 -12.68 -15.31
CA SER A 116 6.33 -13.02 -14.02
C SER A 116 6.77 -12.09 -12.89
N ILE A 117 5.97 -12.04 -11.82
CA ILE A 117 6.32 -11.33 -10.59
C ILE A 117 7.40 -12.12 -9.83
N THR A 118 8.57 -11.51 -9.67
CA THR A 118 9.74 -12.11 -9.02
C THR A 118 9.87 -11.73 -7.54
N GLY A 119 10.82 -12.37 -6.83
CA GLY A 119 11.21 -12.00 -5.47
C GLY A 119 11.62 -10.53 -5.33
N PRO A 120 12.52 -10.02 -6.19
CA PRO A 120 12.90 -8.61 -6.22
C PRO A 120 11.72 -7.63 -6.33
N CYS A 121 10.72 -7.91 -7.16
CA CYS A 121 9.51 -7.07 -7.25
C CYS A 121 8.77 -6.98 -5.91
N LYS A 122 8.65 -8.10 -5.21
CA LYS A 122 8.01 -8.17 -3.88
C LYS A 122 8.82 -7.40 -2.84
N SER A 123 10.16 -7.55 -2.85
CA SER A 123 11.06 -6.82 -1.94
C SER A 123 11.00 -5.32 -2.19
N GLN A 124 10.95 -4.89 -3.45
CA GLN A 124 10.78 -3.48 -3.83
C GLN A 124 9.49 -2.90 -3.25
N LEU A 125 8.36 -3.57 -3.47
CA LEU A 125 7.08 -3.12 -2.92
C LEU A 125 7.10 -3.03 -1.38
N LEU A 126 7.70 -4.01 -0.68
CA LEU A 126 7.82 -3.96 0.78
C LEU A 126 8.66 -2.78 1.25
N ASN A 127 9.74 -2.45 0.55
CA ASN A 127 10.57 -1.28 0.87
C ASN A 127 9.81 0.02 0.66
N TYR A 128 9.01 0.12 -0.39
CA TYR A 128 8.14 1.27 -0.64
C TYR A 128 7.06 1.42 0.43
N LEU A 129 6.46 0.31 0.89
CA LEU A 129 5.50 0.34 2.00
C LEU A 129 6.14 0.75 3.33
N LYS A 130 7.41 0.38 3.57
CA LYS A 130 8.17 0.86 4.74
C LYS A 130 8.43 2.36 4.65
N ALA A 131 8.86 2.85 3.49
CA ALA A 131 9.18 4.26 3.27
C ALA A 131 7.94 5.17 3.31
N SER A 132 6.83 4.74 2.72
CA SER A 132 5.59 5.52 2.65
C SER A 132 4.73 5.43 3.91
N GLY A 133 4.88 4.37 4.71
CA GLY A 133 3.98 4.09 5.84
C GLY A 133 2.61 3.55 5.42
N LEU A 134 2.34 3.38 4.12
CA LEU A 134 1.06 2.89 3.63
C LEU A 134 0.76 1.46 4.08
N PRO A 135 -0.50 1.11 4.33
CA PRO A 135 -0.89 -0.18 4.90
C PRO A 135 -0.82 -1.34 3.89
N ALA A 136 -0.94 -1.06 2.60
CA ALA A 136 -0.97 -2.08 1.56
C ALA A 136 -0.38 -1.61 0.24
N GLY A 137 0.11 -2.57 -0.55
CA GLY A 137 0.57 -2.37 -1.90
C GLY A 137 0.11 -3.47 -2.85
N LEU A 138 0.10 -3.17 -4.12
CA LEU A 138 -0.33 -4.05 -5.20
C LEU A 138 0.69 -3.99 -6.33
N ILE A 139 1.29 -5.13 -6.67
CA ILE A 139 2.05 -5.27 -7.90
C ILE A 139 1.07 -5.64 -9.01
N LEU A 140 1.16 -4.95 -10.13
CA LEU A 140 0.40 -5.22 -11.36
C LEU A 140 1.39 -5.51 -12.48
N ASN A 141 1.44 -6.74 -12.96
CA ASN A 141 2.34 -7.14 -14.04
C ASN A 141 1.56 -7.36 -15.34
N PHE A 142 1.85 -6.52 -16.31
CA PHE A 142 1.25 -6.51 -17.64
C PHE A 142 2.05 -7.29 -18.69
N GLY A 143 3.22 -7.82 -18.35
CA GLY A 143 4.11 -8.47 -19.33
C GLY A 143 3.79 -9.93 -19.62
N SER A 144 2.91 -10.56 -18.87
CA SER A 144 2.46 -11.94 -19.09
C SER A 144 1.18 -12.00 -19.95
N LYS A 145 0.82 -13.20 -20.46
CA LYS A 145 -0.38 -13.41 -21.31
C LYS A 145 -1.68 -12.99 -20.63
N SER A 146 -1.75 -13.06 -19.33
CA SER A 146 -2.84 -12.56 -18.49
C SER A 146 -2.29 -11.62 -17.46
N LEU A 147 -3.09 -10.66 -17.00
CA LEU A 147 -2.66 -9.78 -15.91
C LEU A 147 -2.30 -10.62 -14.67
N GLU A 148 -1.06 -10.53 -14.25
CA GLU A 148 -0.61 -11.09 -12.98
C GLU A 148 -0.60 -9.98 -11.93
N PHE A 149 -1.10 -10.27 -10.73
CA PHE A 149 -1.09 -9.30 -9.65
C PHE A 149 -0.80 -9.95 -8.29
N LYS A 150 -0.18 -9.18 -7.42
CA LYS A 150 0.13 -9.61 -6.05
C LYS A 150 -0.14 -8.46 -5.08
N ARG A 151 -1.08 -8.69 -4.15
CA ARG A 151 -1.33 -7.77 -3.04
C ARG A 151 -0.45 -8.14 -1.85
N MET A 152 0.16 -7.13 -1.25
CA MET A 152 0.96 -7.26 -0.04
C MET A 152 0.50 -6.23 0.98
N ALA A 153 0.51 -6.62 2.25
CA ALA A 153 0.23 -5.72 3.37
C ALA A 153 1.53 -5.46 4.15
N LYS A 154 1.64 -4.29 4.74
CA LYS A 154 2.72 -4.00 5.68
C LYS A 154 2.57 -4.95 6.88
N THR A 155 3.55 -5.80 7.10
CA THR A 155 3.65 -6.61 8.33
C THR A 155 4.02 -5.66 9.47
N GLN A 156 3.27 -5.73 10.56
CA GLN A 156 3.59 -4.99 11.80
C GLN A 156 4.84 -5.56 12.44
#